data_e16d037d17c40067f9a8edb3f029bacf
#
_entry.id   e16d037d17c40067f9a8edb3f029bacf
#
_cell.length_a   1.000
_cell.length_b   1.000
_cell.length_c   1.000
_cell.angle_alpha   90.00
_cell.angle_beta   90.00
_cell.angle_gamma   90.00
#
_symmetry.space_group_name_H-M   'P 1'
#
loop_
_entity.id
_entity.type
_entity.pdbx_description
1 polymer ?
#
loop_
_entity_poly.entity_id
_entity_poly.type
_entity_poly.pdbx_seq_one_letter_code
_entity_poly.pdbx_strand_id
1 'polypeptide(L)'
;IGKDNLANLVKGSRSEFTNASPREIVDHYNAKDVTIKHKVIMIIRNPWNPDLPEYEHYDRTRSAWRVGDKKNFAEYAFLVHQGIVKRIYTVAAWYPDGTTFHSRNNPDPNNRRYLKDYKIRDRFEFVGRMLDLEDKIAKIYIGKSVKKYLRASGSSCHYSYNGKGDVYKFDNFGKILNP
;
A
#
# COMPACT_ATOMS: atom_id res chain seq x y z
N ILE A 1 -37.14 3.94 -24.25
CA ILE A 1 -35.83 3.35 -24.58
C ILE A 1 -35.46 2.47 -23.40
N GLY A 2 -35.64 1.13 -23.61
CA GLY A 2 -35.50 0.14 -22.55
C GLY A 2 -34.07 0.08 -22.02
N LYS A 3 -33.94 -0.18 -20.72
CA LYS A 3 -32.69 -0.34 -20.00
C LYS A 3 -31.85 -1.59 -20.39
N ASP A 4 -32.36 -2.35 -21.35
CA ASP A 4 -31.85 -3.67 -21.71
C ASP A 4 -30.80 -3.67 -22.81
N ASN A 5 -30.40 -2.50 -23.31
CA ASN A 5 -29.38 -2.34 -24.35
C ASN A 5 -28.04 -1.80 -23.86
N LEU A 6 -27.77 -1.88 -22.58
CA LEU A 6 -26.36 -1.79 -22.09
C LEU A 6 -25.73 -3.18 -22.28
N ALA A 7 -25.59 -3.52 -23.57
CA ALA A 7 -24.91 -4.72 -23.98
C ALA A 7 -23.48 -4.76 -23.40
N ASN A 8 -23.23 -5.86 -22.72
CA ASN A 8 -21.90 -6.41 -22.54
C ASN A 8 -20.83 -5.47 -21.97
N LEU A 9 -21.04 -5.09 -20.73
CA LEU A 9 -19.88 -4.98 -19.86
C LEU A 9 -19.34 -6.41 -19.62
N VAL A 10 -18.76 -7.01 -20.66
CA VAL A 10 -17.85 -8.13 -20.48
C VAL A 10 -16.80 -7.59 -19.53
N LYS A 11 -16.78 -8.13 -18.31
CA LYS A 11 -15.71 -7.84 -17.34
C LYS A 11 -14.41 -8.22 -17.99
N GLY A 12 -13.76 -7.27 -18.66
CA GLY A 12 -12.43 -7.45 -19.17
C GLY A 12 -11.56 -7.79 -17.97
N SER A 13 -10.92 -8.92 -17.96
CA SER A 13 -10.07 -9.44 -16.88
C SER A 13 -8.91 -8.50 -16.49
N ARG A 14 -8.82 -7.32 -17.09
CA ARG A 14 -7.80 -6.29 -16.90
C ARG A 14 -8.35 -4.87 -16.75
N SER A 15 -9.66 -4.67 -16.56
CA SER A 15 -10.16 -3.34 -16.30
C SER A 15 -9.78 -2.88 -14.92
N GLU A 16 -8.95 -1.85 -14.82
CA GLU A 16 -8.58 -1.19 -13.55
C GLU A 16 -9.81 -0.68 -12.79
N PHE A 17 -10.95 -0.54 -13.45
CA PHE A 17 -12.18 0.05 -12.94
C PHE A 17 -13.35 -0.93 -12.83
N THR A 18 -13.15 -2.22 -12.93
CA THR A 18 -14.23 -3.23 -12.94
C THR A 18 -15.22 -3.09 -11.77
N ASN A 19 -14.77 -2.55 -10.63
CA ASN A 19 -15.58 -2.33 -9.43
C ASN A 19 -15.42 -0.91 -8.85
N ALA A 20 -14.91 0.04 -9.63
CA ALA A 20 -14.70 1.40 -9.16
C ALA A 20 -16.02 2.19 -9.24
N SER A 21 -16.30 2.98 -8.20
CA SER A 21 -17.38 3.95 -8.22
C SER A 21 -17.09 5.07 -9.23
N PRO A 22 -18.11 5.77 -9.77
CA PRO A 22 -17.90 6.93 -10.65
C PRO A 22 -16.98 7.98 -10.01
N ARG A 23 -17.08 8.18 -8.70
CA ARG A 23 -16.22 9.11 -7.96
C ARG A 23 -14.76 8.68 -7.96
N GLU A 24 -14.49 7.40 -7.76
CA GLU A 24 -13.12 6.87 -7.82
C GLU A 24 -12.50 7.02 -9.20
N ILE A 25 -13.30 6.87 -10.25
CA ILE A 25 -12.86 7.09 -11.63
C ILE A 25 -12.48 8.56 -11.84
N VAL A 26 -13.35 9.49 -11.43
CA VAL A 26 -13.07 10.93 -11.51
C VAL A 26 -11.82 11.31 -10.71
N ASP A 27 -11.71 10.84 -9.48
CA ASP A 27 -10.53 11.07 -8.62
C ASP A 27 -9.25 10.54 -9.27
N HIS A 28 -9.33 9.37 -9.92
CA HIS A 28 -8.20 8.76 -10.61
C HIS A 28 -7.69 9.62 -11.78
N TYR A 29 -8.58 10.17 -12.60
CA TYR A 29 -8.20 11.00 -13.74
C TYR A 29 -7.78 12.42 -13.33
N ASN A 30 -8.32 12.93 -12.23
CA ASN A 30 -8.02 14.27 -11.73
C ASN A 30 -6.80 14.32 -10.80
N ALA A 31 -6.28 13.16 -10.34
CA ALA A 31 -5.16 13.10 -9.42
C ALA A 31 -3.88 13.64 -10.07
N LYS A 32 -3.38 14.75 -9.53
CA LYS A 32 -2.13 15.36 -9.96
C LYS A 32 -0.93 14.52 -9.51
N ASP A 33 0.04 14.37 -10.38
CA ASP A 33 1.31 13.74 -10.03
C ASP A 33 2.04 14.51 -8.93
N VAL A 34 2.67 13.78 -8.03
CA VAL A 34 3.49 14.37 -6.96
C VAL A 34 4.92 13.86 -7.00
N THR A 35 5.86 14.70 -6.59
CA THR A 35 7.25 14.29 -6.40
C THR A 35 7.46 13.86 -4.95
N ILE A 36 7.82 12.60 -4.75
CA ILE A 36 8.11 12.04 -3.43
C ILE A 36 9.49 12.50 -2.97
N LYS A 37 9.54 13.31 -1.90
CA LYS A 37 10.78 13.81 -1.30
C LYS A 37 11.24 13.02 -0.08
N HIS A 38 10.32 12.34 0.59
CA HIS A 38 10.54 11.59 1.82
C HIS A 38 10.90 10.12 1.52
N LYS A 39 11.45 9.43 2.50
CA LYS A 39 11.75 8.00 2.42
C LYS A 39 10.48 7.19 2.61
N VAL A 40 9.96 6.65 1.54
CA VAL A 40 8.63 6.05 1.48
C VAL A 40 8.67 4.62 0.99
N ILE A 41 7.89 3.76 1.63
CA ILE A 41 7.41 2.51 1.05
C ILE A 41 5.97 2.71 0.58
N MET A 42 5.71 2.45 -0.69
CA MET A 42 4.36 2.43 -1.26
C MET A 42 3.84 0.99 -1.27
N ILE A 43 2.70 0.76 -0.66
CA ILE A 43 2.06 -0.54 -0.52
C ILE A 43 0.77 -0.52 -1.33
N ILE A 44 0.76 -1.32 -2.41
CA ILE A 44 -0.37 -1.39 -3.33
C ILE A 44 -1.41 -2.34 -2.75
N ARG A 45 -2.65 -1.85 -2.62
CA ARG A 45 -3.79 -2.64 -2.14
C ARG A 45 -4.95 -2.57 -3.13
N ASN A 46 -5.33 -3.74 -3.61
CA ASN A 46 -6.51 -3.96 -4.43
C ASN A 46 -7.27 -5.19 -3.88
N PRO A 47 -8.61 -5.13 -3.75
CA PRO A 47 -9.44 -3.95 -3.94
C PRO A 47 -9.30 -2.93 -2.79
N TRP A 48 -9.67 -1.69 -3.06
CA TRP A 48 -9.88 -0.64 -2.08
C TRP A 48 -11.35 -0.65 -1.63
N ASN A 49 -11.58 -0.46 -0.35
CA ASN A 49 -12.92 -0.25 0.20
C ASN A 49 -12.86 0.93 1.19
N PRO A 50 -13.39 2.11 0.84
CA PRO A 50 -13.33 3.30 1.69
C PRO A 50 -14.14 3.17 2.99
N ASP A 51 -15.13 2.26 3.03
CA ASP A 51 -16.04 2.08 4.17
C ASP A 51 -15.45 1.21 5.29
N LEU A 52 -14.27 0.65 5.08
CA LEU A 52 -13.59 -0.10 6.13
C LEU A 52 -13.16 0.84 7.27
N PRO A 53 -13.26 0.37 8.53
CA PRO A 53 -12.70 1.10 9.67
C PRO A 53 -11.20 1.34 9.51
N GLU A 54 -10.69 2.44 10.06
CA GLU A 54 -9.28 2.82 9.90
C GLU A 54 -8.31 1.77 10.47
N TYR A 55 -8.66 1.07 11.54
CA TYR A 55 -7.84 -0.01 12.08
C TYR A 55 -7.70 -1.17 11.10
N GLU A 56 -8.74 -1.47 10.29
CA GLU A 56 -8.62 -2.47 9.24
C GLU A 56 -7.75 -2.01 8.07
N HIS A 57 -7.83 -0.75 7.67
CA HIS A 57 -6.92 -0.18 6.68
C HIS A 57 -5.48 -0.29 7.15
N TYR A 58 -5.23 0.07 8.41
CA TYR A 58 -3.92 -0.05 9.02
C TYR A 58 -3.42 -1.50 8.98
N ASP A 59 -4.19 -2.43 9.51
CA ASP A 59 -3.82 -3.84 9.57
C ASP A 59 -3.61 -4.49 8.20
N ARG A 60 -4.42 -4.10 7.22
CA ARG A 60 -4.27 -4.56 5.85
C ARG A 60 -3.04 -3.97 5.16
N THR A 61 -2.60 -2.79 5.59
CA THR A 61 -1.44 -2.10 5.00
C THR A 61 -0.14 -2.54 5.63
N ARG A 62 -0.11 -2.73 6.94
CA ARG A 62 1.11 -2.93 7.70
C ARG A 62 1.72 -4.34 7.62
N SER A 63 0.96 -5.36 7.23
CA SER A 63 1.38 -6.74 7.48
C SER A 63 1.50 -7.63 6.27
N ALA A 64 2.36 -8.62 6.47
CA ALA A 64 2.69 -9.76 5.64
C ALA A 64 3.47 -9.43 4.37
N TRP A 65 4.40 -8.47 4.43
CA TRP A 65 5.19 -8.04 3.26
C TRP A 65 6.56 -8.69 3.18
N ARG A 66 6.97 -9.05 1.98
CA ARG A 66 8.35 -9.44 1.67
C ARG A 66 9.12 -8.16 1.32
N VAL A 67 9.75 -7.57 2.31
CA VAL A 67 10.40 -6.26 2.18
C VAL A 67 11.94 -6.33 2.30
N GLY A 68 12.49 -7.45 2.78
CA GLY A 68 13.93 -7.61 2.96
C GLY A 68 14.54 -6.48 3.80
N ASP A 69 15.82 -6.19 3.57
CA ASP A 69 16.55 -5.14 4.32
C ASP A 69 16.08 -3.73 4.00
N LYS A 70 15.45 -3.53 2.86
CA LYS A 70 14.86 -2.24 2.47
C LYS A 70 13.79 -1.72 3.44
N LYS A 71 13.23 -2.59 4.29
CA LYS A 71 12.25 -2.19 5.32
C LYS A 71 12.77 -1.08 6.23
N ASN A 72 14.07 -1.10 6.56
CA ASN A 72 14.68 -0.14 7.48
C ASN A 72 14.89 1.26 6.86
N PHE A 73 14.65 1.39 5.56
CA PHE A 73 14.77 2.65 4.84
C PHE A 73 13.57 3.58 5.03
N ALA A 74 12.35 3.04 5.07
CA ALA A 74 11.15 3.84 4.97
C ALA A 74 10.78 4.54 6.29
N GLU A 75 10.56 5.84 6.24
CA GLU A 75 9.99 6.66 7.33
C GLU A 75 8.46 6.66 7.29
N TYR A 76 7.91 6.52 6.08
CA TYR A 76 6.46 6.50 5.83
C TYR A 76 6.05 5.32 4.96
N ALA A 77 4.88 4.77 5.27
CA ALA A 77 4.20 3.79 4.44
C ALA A 77 2.95 4.42 3.81
N PHE A 78 2.89 4.41 2.48
CA PHE A 78 1.74 4.89 1.72
C PHE A 78 0.85 3.72 1.32
N LEU A 79 -0.41 3.76 1.72
CA LEU A 79 -1.44 2.90 1.15
C LEU A 79 -1.84 3.46 -0.21
N VAL A 80 -1.56 2.72 -1.25
CA VAL A 80 -1.79 3.13 -2.64
C VAL A 80 -2.84 2.23 -3.28
N HIS A 81 -3.83 2.84 -3.91
CA HIS A 81 -4.82 2.16 -4.73
C HIS A 81 -4.86 2.82 -6.11
N GLN A 82 -4.75 2.01 -7.17
CA GLN A 82 -4.73 2.47 -8.57
C GLN A 82 -3.76 3.64 -8.83
N GLY A 83 -2.61 3.63 -8.14
CA GLY A 83 -1.60 4.66 -8.26
C GLY A 83 -1.86 5.94 -7.49
N ILE A 84 -2.92 6.01 -6.67
CA ILE A 84 -3.27 7.16 -5.85
C ILE A 84 -3.04 6.85 -4.38
N VAL A 85 -2.44 7.78 -3.64
CA VAL A 85 -2.22 7.67 -2.21
C VAL A 85 -3.54 7.87 -1.47
N LYS A 86 -3.98 6.86 -0.72
CA LYS A 86 -5.23 6.87 0.04
C LYS A 86 -5.02 7.14 1.53
N ARG A 87 -3.93 6.60 2.12
CA ARG A 87 -3.57 6.77 3.54
C ARG A 87 -2.06 6.82 3.68
N ILE A 88 -1.59 7.43 4.75
CA ILE A 88 -0.18 7.51 5.10
C ILE A 88 -0.02 7.10 6.55
N TYR A 89 0.99 6.28 6.80
CA TYR A 89 1.38 5.84 8.14
C TYR A 89 2.84 6.17 8.38
N THR A 90 3.20 6.53 9.61
CA THR A 90 4.61 6.53 10.02
C THR A 90 5.09 5.08 10.12
N VAL A 91 6.39 4.86 9.95
CA VAL A 91 7.03 3.57 10.19
C VAL A 91 7.97 3.72 11.37
N ALA A 92 7.55 3.26 12.55
CA ALA A 92 8.36 3.31 13.76
C ALA A 92 9.32 2.12 13.85
N ALA A 93 8.86 0.92 13.51
CA ALA A 93 9.66 -0.30 13.52
C ALA A 93 9.05 -1.38 12.63
N TRP A 94 9.87 -2.35 12.22
CA TRP A 94 9.46 -3.56 11.54
C TRP A 94 9.70 -4.78 12.41
N TYR A 95 8.74 -5.69 12.42
CA TYR A 95 8.77 -6.96 13.14
C TYR A 95 8.50 -8.13 12.19
N PRO A 96 8.91 -9.35 12.53
CA PRO A 96 8.44 -10.52 11.81
C PRO A 96 6.90 -10.58 11.81
N ASP A 97 6.30 -10.96 10.69
CA ASP A 97 4.84 -11.02 10.55
C ASP A 97 4.22 -11.96 11.60
N GLY A 98 3.12 -11.52 12.22
CA GLY A 98 2.43 -12.24 13.29
C GLY A 98 3.00 -12.00 14.70
N THR A 99 3.98 -11.10 14.86
CA THR A 99 4.57 -10.76 16.16
C THR A 99 3.67 -9.80 16.97
N THR A 100 2.97 -8.89 16.29
CA THR A 100 2.12 -7.89 16.93
C THR A 100 0.64 -8.24 16.80
N PHE A 101 -0.19 -7.68 17.69
CA PHE A 101 -1.65 -7.85 17.62
C PHE A 101 -2.18 -7.35 16.27
N HIS A 102 -3.12 -8.10 15.71
CA HIS A 102 -3.76 -7.80 14.46
C HIS A 102 -5.27 -8.01 14.58
N SER A 103 -6.09 -7.01 14.21
CA SER A 103 -7.54 -7.08 14.31
C SER A 103 -8.17 -8.22 13.50
N ARG A 104 -7.46 -8.65 12.44
CA ARG A 104 -7.85 -9.80 11.60
C ARG A 104 -7.35 -11.14 12.14
N ASN A 105 -6.79 -11.14 13.31
CA ASN A 105 -6.45 -12.35 14.04
C ASN A 105 -7.73 -12.99 14.59
N ASN A 106 -8.64 -13.34 13.69
CA ASN A 106 -9.69 -14.27 14.03
C ASN A 106 -9.03 -15.62 14.32
N PRO A 107 -9.26 -16.22 15.47
CA PRO A 107 -8.74 -17.55 15.83
C PRO A 107 -9.43 -18.66 15.02
N ASP A 108 -9.68 -18.45 13.74
CA ASP A 108 -10.14 -19.51 12.85
C ASP A 108 -9.03 -20.57 12.79
N PRO A 109 -9.26 -21.77 13.36
CA PRO A 109 -8.27 -22.85 13.40
C PRO A 109 -7.87 -23.32 11.99
N ASN A 110 -8.67 -23.01 10.96
CA ASN A 110 -8.38 -23.29 9.56
C ASN A 110 -7.54 -22.19 8.88
N ASN A 111 -7.33 -21.08 9.55
CA ASN A 111 -6.51 -20.01 9.01
C ASN A 111 -5.02 -20.42 9.08
N ARG A 112 -4.43 -20.73 7.93
CA ARG A 112 -3.03 -21.16 7.80
C ARG A 112 -2.02 -20.26 8.52
N ARG A 113 -2.36 -19.01 8.80
CA ARG A 113 -1.55 -18.05 9.54
C ARG A 113 -1.30 -18.45 11.00
N TYR A 114 -2.18 -19.26 11.56
CA TYR A 114 -2.13 -19.70 12.97
C TYR A 114 -1.73 -21.16 13.13
N LEU A 115 -1.48 -21.88 12.04
CA LEU A 115 -0.92 -23.21 12.12
C LEU A 115 0.51 -23.11 12.65
N LYS A 116 0.81 -23.81 13.74
CA LYS A 116 2.13 -23.81 14.42
C LYS A 116 3.31 -24.06 13.47
N ASP A 117 3.06 -24.72 12.35
CA ASP A 117 4.06 -25.07 11.34
C ASP A 117 4.14 -24.10 10.17
N TYR A 118 3.29 -23.04 10.15
CA TYR A 118 3.36 -22.04 9.11
C TYR A 118 4.56 -21.13 9.34
N LYS A 119 5.70 -21.52 8.82
CA LYS A 119 6.90 -20.67 8.79
C LYS A 119 6.62 -19.50 7.85
N ILE A 120 6.19 -18.38 8.41
CA ILE A 120 6.13 -17.08 7.72
C ILE A 120 7.58 -16.61 7.52
N ARG A 121 8.31 -17.31 6.67
CA ARG A 121 9.68 -16.96 6.35
C ARG A 121 9.67 -15.67 5.53
N ASP A 122 10.50 -14.73 5.93
CA ASP A 122 10.82 -13.51 5.18
C ASP A 122 9.65 -12.53 4.98
N ARG A 123 8.62 -12.58 5.84
CA ARG A 123 7.55 -11.59 5.85
C ARG A 123 7.64 -10.73 7.10
N PHE A 124 7.32 -9.46 6.94
CA PHE A 124 7.41 -8.46 7.98
C PHE A 124 6.12 -7.64 8.06
N GLU A 125 5.90 -7.09 9.24
CA GLU A 125 4.85 -6.13 9.54
C GLU A 125 5.46 -4.89 10.19
N PHE A 126 4.94 -3.70 9.89
CA PHE A 126 5.42 -2.50 10.56
C PHE A 126 4.46 -2.06 11.66
N VAL A 127 4.99 -1.31 12.60
CA VAL A 127 4.25 -0.58 13.62
C VAL A 127 4.43 0.91 13.39
N GLY A 128 3.32 1.65 13.47
CA GLY A 128 3.32 3.09 13.27
C GLY A 128 1.93 3.66 13.53
N ARG A 129 1.74 4.94 13.26
CA ARG A 129 0.45 5.61 13.38
C ARG A 129 0.00 6.16 12.03
N MET A 130 -1.29 6.23 11.81
CA MET A 130 -1.86 6.94 10.68
C MET A 130 -1.63 8.45 10.86
N LEU A 131 -1.29 9.11 9.77
CA LEU A 131 -1.24 10.57 9.75
C LEU A 131 -2.64 11.15 9.58
N ASP A 132 -2.91 12.20 10.33
CA ASP A 132 -4.13 12.97 10.19
C ASP A 132 -4.15 13.70 8.85
N LEU A 133 -5.32 13.97 8.29
CA LEU A 133 -5.45 14.73 7.03
C LEU A 133 -4.89 16.15 7.15
N GLU A 134 -4.85 16.70 8.36
CA GLU A 134 -4.26 17.99 8.65
C GLU A 134 -2.73 18.00 8.76
N ASP A 135 -2.11 16.80 8.84
CA ASP A 135 -0.66 16.67 8.86
C ASP A 135 -0.03 17.19 7.58
N LYS A 136 1.11 17.87 7.69
CA LYS A 136 1.83 18.49 6.57
C LYS A 136 2.19 17.44 5.48
N ILE A 137 2.60 16.26 5.89
CA ILE A 137 2.97 15.16 4.97
C ILE A 137 1.72 14.62 4.28
N ALA A 138 0.61 14.45 5.03
CA ALA A 138 -0.65 14.00 4.49
C ALA A 138 -1.17 14.96 3.41
N LYS A 139 -1.15 16.27 3.66
CA LYS A 139 -1.56 17.32 2.70
C LYS A 139 -0.76 17.31 1.40
N ILE A 140 0.51 16.92 1.46
CA ILE A 140 1.35 16.86 0.26
C ILE A 140 0.95 15.68 -0.63
N TYR A 141 0.64 14.52 -0.04
CA TYR A 141 0.58 13.27 -0.80
C TYR A 141 -0.79 12.62 -0.92
N ILE A 142 -1.69 12.77 0.06
CA ILE A 142 -3.02 12.12 -0.02
C ILE A 142 -3.80 12.66 -1.21
N GLY A 143 -4.43 11.77 -1.98
CA GLY A 143 -5.16 12.08 -3.21
C GLY A 143 -4.26 12.37 -4.42
N LYS A 144 -2.94 12.28 -4.29
CA LYS A 144 -2.01 12.50 -5.42
C LYS A 144 -1.61 11.19 -6.09
N SER A 145 -1.26 11.31 -7.37
CA SER A 145 -0.77 10.22 -8.20
C SER A 145 0.72 9.95 -7.93
N VAL A 146 1.03 8.70 -7.69
CA VAL A 146 2.40 8.17 -7.54
C VAL A 146 2.71 7.11 -8.59
N LYS A 147 1.90 7.01 -9.65
CA LYS A 147 2.01 6.00 -10.72
C LYS A 147 3.40 5.90 -11.31
N LYS A 148 4.06 7.03 -11.52
CA LYS A 148 5.42 7.09 -12.09
C LYS A 148 6.48 6.35 -11.28
N TYR A 149 6.20 6.05 -10.00
CA TYR A 149 7.11 5.29 -9.13
C TYR A 149 6.77 3.81 -9.05
N LEU A 150 5.63 3.40 -9.57
CA LEU A 150 5.17 2.02 -9.55
C LEU A 150 5.69 1.30 -10.78
N ARG A 151 6.38 0.18 -10.57
CA ARG A 151 6.86 -0.65 -11.69
C ARG A 151 5.82 -1.70 -12.05
N ALA A 152 5.78 -2.09 -13.32
CA ALA A 152 4.94 -3.18 -13.83
C ALA A 152 5.39 -4.59 -13.35
N SER A 153 6.18 -4.67 -12.29
CA SER A 153 6.86 -5.90 -11.85
C SER A 153 6.01 -6.87 -11.03
N GLY A 154 4.71 -6.61 -10.86
CA GLY A 154 3.85 -7.44 -9.99
C GLY A 154 4.16 -7.33 -8.49
N SER A 155 5.14 -6.53 -8.08
CA SER A 155 5.43 -6.27 -6.67
C SER A 155 4.34 -5.40 -6.05
N SER A 156 3.90 -5.76 -4.84
CA SER A 156 2.97 -4.92 -4.08
C SER A 156 3.67 -3.83 -3.26
N CYS A 157 5.01 -3.85 -3.18
CA CYS A 157 5.79 -2.88 -2.41
C CYS A 157 6.84 -2.20 -3.30
N HIS A 158 6.83 -0.88 -3.30
CA HIS A 158 7.78 -0.04 -4.03
C HIS A 158 8.38 1.01 -3.10
N TYR A 159 9.61 1.43 -3.37
CA TYR A 159 10.31 2.42 -2.55
C TYR A 159 10.56 3.69 -3.36
N SER A 160 10.53 4.84 -2.72
CA SER A 160 10.88 6.11 -3.34
C SER A 160 11.52 7.08 -2.36
N TYR A 161 12.42 7.91 -2.90
CA TYR A 161 13.05 9.01 -2.19
C TYR A 161 13.59 10.04 -3.20
N ASN A 162 13.52 11.33 -2.88
CA ASN A 162 14.02 12.43 -3.71
C ASN A 162 13.63 12.34 -5.20
N GLY A 163 12.38 12.00 -5.45
CA GLY A 163 11.84 11.91 -6.81
C GLY A 163 12.28 10.68 -7.61
N LYS A 164 13.06 9.79 -7.03
CA LYS A 164 13.51 8.53 -7.65
C LYS A 164 12.72 7.36 -7.05
N GLY A 165 12.36 6.39 -7.87
CA GLY A 165 11.79 5.11 -7.45
C GLY A 165 12.88 4.10 -7.16
N ASP A 166 12.56 2.85 -6.98
CA ASP A 166 13.35 1.64 -6.63
C ASP A 166 14.77 1.49 -7.24
N VAL A 167 15.52 2.57 -7.41
CA VAL A 167 16.86 2.60 -8.02
C VAL A 167 17.99 2.57 -6.99
N TYR A 168 17.64 2.71 -5.71
CA TYR A 168 18.63 2.74 -4.65
C TYR A 168 19.12 1.34 -4.28
N LYS A 169 20.43 1.21 -4.04
CA LYS A 169 21.02 0.08 -3.31
C LYS A 169 21.10 0.43 -1.84
N PHE A 170 20.84 -0.55 -0.99
CA PHE A 170 20.81 -0.39 0.46
C PHE A 170 21.79 -1.37 1.11
N ASP A 171 22.38 -0.97 2.24
CA ASP A 171 23.03 -1.90 3.16
C ASP A 171 22.00 -2.63 4.04
N ASN A 172 22.48 -3.53 4.88
CA ASN A 172 21.63 -4.33 5.78
C ASN A 172 20.91 -3.49 6.85
N PHE A 173 21.27 -2.22 7.00
CA PHE A 173 20.63 -1.27 7.92
C PHE A 173 19.67 -0.31 7.22
N GLY A 174 19.46 -0.46 5.92
CA GLY A 174 18.56 0.40 5.12
C GLY A 174 19.20 1.74 4.71
N LYS A 175 20.54 1.90 4.86
CA LYS A 175 21.26 3.08 4.38
C LYS A 175 21.48 2.99 2.87
N ILE A 176 21.28 4.11 2.17
CA ILE A 176 21.53 4.19 0.73
C ILE A 176 23.03 4.10 0.45
N LEU A 177 23.42 3.15 -0.40
CA LEU A 177 24.82 2.94 -0.82
C LEU A 177 25.17 3.76 -2.07
N ASN A 178 24.18 4.12 -2.90
CA ASN A 178 24.33 4.92 -4.11
C ASN A 178 23.35 6.09 -4.09
N PRO A 179 23.65 7.19 -3.41
CA PRO A 179 22.77 8.35 -3.28
C PRO A 179 22.53 9.09 -4.60
#